data_caf0faeca7d397ac62aca80f3bc74ca4
#
_entry.id   caf0faeca7d397ac62aca80f3bc74ca4
#
_cell.length_a   1.000
_cell.length_b   1.000
_cell.length_c   1.000
_cell.angle_alpha   90.00
_cell.angle_beta   90.00
_cell.angle_gamma   90.00
#
_symmetry.space_group_name_H-M   'P 1'
#
loop_
_entity.id
_entity.type
_entity.pdbx_description
1 polymer ?
#
loop_
_entity_poly.entity_id
_entity_poly.type
_entity_poly.pdbx_seq_one_letter_code
_entity_poly.pdbx_strand_id
1 'polypeptide(L)'
;SVSQRIVNRPNSETNTIIDGDNITSSTSKTSYNGSYGIDASWTLYNGSKRLNTIKQQKLNNRIAELNVAESENSIEESIAQIYVQILYAAEAVKVNENTLAVSQAERDRGQQLLEAGSIAKSDLAQLESQVSTDKYQLVTAQATLQDYKLQLKQLLELDGESEMNLYLPALGDENVLTPLPTKTDVYRAALTFRPEIESGKLNVQASDLDISIAKAGYIPTLSLSAGIGTTNANGNDFSFSEQVKNNWNNSLGLTVSIPIFNNRQTKSAVQKARLQKQTSELDLQDQQKTLYKTIE
;
A
#
# COMPACT_ATOMS: atom_id res chain seq x y z
N SER A 1 -31.97 16.05 -1.33
CA SER A 1 -31.49 17.03 -2.29
C SER A 1 -32.22 18.36 -2.10
N VAL A 2 -31.52 19.45 -2.22
CA VAL A 2 -32.08 20.79 -2.24
C VAL A 2 -31.56 21.45 -3.51
N SER A 3 -32.46 21.90 -4.38
CA SER A 3 -32.05 22.63 -5.56
C SER A 3 -32.89 23.91 -5.71
N GLN A 4 -32.25 25.00 -6.09
CA GLN A 4 -32.88 26.24 -6.47
C GLN A 4 -32.44 26.59 -7.91
N ARG A 5 -33.38 26.88 -8.76
CA ARG A 5 -33.13 27.26 -10.15
C ARG A 5 -33.77 28.60 -10.46
N ILE A 6 -32.96 29.52 -10.94
CA ILE A 6 -33.41 30.80 -11.47
C ILE A 6 -33.36 30.68 -12.99
N VAL A 7 -34.53 30.91 -13.67
CA VAL A 7 -34.60 30.90 -15.12
C VAL A 7 -35.07 32.31 -15.56
N ASN A 8 -34.21 33.00 -16.30
CA ASN A 8 -34.55 34.25 -16.94
C ASN A 8 -34.87 33.97 -18.43
N ARG A 9 -36.05 34.31 -18.84
CA ARG A 9 -36.50 34.22 -20.24
C ARG A 9 -36.67 35.62 -20.79
N PRO A 10 -35.73 36.13 -21.60
CA PRO A 10 -35.81 37.50 -22.13
C PRO A 10 -37.03 37.71 -23.06
N ASN A 11 -37.46 36.64 -23.73
CA ASN A 11 -38.69 36.65 -24.55
C ASN A 11 -39.75 35.86 -23.77
N SER A 12 -40.61 36.55 -23.03
CA SER A 12 -41.67 35.91 -22.26
C SER A 12 -42.87 35.56 -23.17
N GLU A 13 -43.26 34.27 -23.15
CA GLU A 13 -44.57 33.86 -23.66
C GLU A 13 -45.61 34.17 -22.61
N THR A 14 -46.73 34.74 -23.04
CA THR A 14 -47.86 35.07 -22.19
C THR A 14 -48.71 33.81 -22.00
N ASN A 15 -48.74 33.26 -20.79
CA ASN A 15 -49.71 32.23 -20.46
C ASN A 15 -51.06 32.88 -20.16
N THR A 16 -52.01 32.63 -21.03
CA THR A 16 -53.37 33.10 -20.83
C THR A 16 -54.23 31.96 -20.29
N ILE A 17 -54.74 32.12 -19.08
CA ILE A 17 -55.70 31.17 -18.48
C ILE A 17 -57.09 31.79 -18.69
N ILE A 18 -57.94 31.04 -19.33
CA ILE A 18 -59.37 31.42 -19.54
C ILE A 18 -60.17 30.55 -18.55
N ASP A 19 -60.81 31.21 -17.61
CA ASP A 19 -61.72 30.56 -16.66
C ASP A 19 -63.08 31.31 -16.73
N GLY A 20 -63.98 30.75 -17.48
CA GLY A 20 -65.25 31.40 -17.81
C GLY A 20 -65.09 32.73 -18.57
N ASP A 21 -65.68 33.81 -18.07
CA ASP A 21 -65.56 35.17 -18.63
C ASP A 21 -64.25 35.91 -18.15
N ASN A 22 -63.42 35.33 -17.30
CA ASN A 22 -62.24 35.96 -16.84
C ASN A 22 -60.99 35.49 -17.58
N ILE A 23 -60.32 36.44 -18.23
CA ILE A 23 -59.01 36.19 -18.87
C ILE A 23 -57.89 36.73 -17.98
N THR A 24 -57.15 35.86 -17.42
CA THR A 24 -55.96 36.23 -16.60
C THR A 24 -54.69 35.99 -17.40
N SER A 25 -53.97 37.05 -17.73
CA SER A 25 -52.67 36.98 -18.41
C SER A 25 -51.56 37.29 -17.43
N SER A 26 -50.62 36.32 -17.24
CA SER A 26 -49.46 36.51 -16.40
C SER A 26 -48.18 36.41 -17.23
N THR A 27 -47.35 37.47 -17.19
CA THR A 27 -46.07 37.52 -17.88
C THR A 27 -44.95 37.61 -16.83
N SER A 28 -44.23 36.51 -16.63
CA SER A 28 -43.08 36.52 -15.73
C SER A 28 -41.78 36.35 -16.53
N LYS A 29 -40.90 37.39 -16.51
CA LYS A 29 -39.59 37.36 -17.17
C LYS A 29 -38.58 36.49 -16.41
N THR A 30 -38.78 36.34 -15.11
CA THR A 30 -37.88 35.57 -14.25
C THR A 30 -38.69 34.61 -13.41
N SER A 31 -38.36 33.33 -13.48
CA SER A 31 -38.95 32.30 -12.63
C SER A 31 -37.96 31.76 -11.63
N TYR A 32 -38.38 31.70 -10.37
CA TYR A 32 -37.64 31.06 -9.26
C TYR A 32 -38.36 29.74 -8.95
N ASN A 33 -37.62 28.63 -9.07
CA ASN A 33 -38.15 27.32 -8.77
C ASN A 33 -37.25 26.66 -7.73
N GLY A 34 -37.82 26.21 -6.64
CA GLY A 34 -37.16 25.41 -5.61
C GLY A 34 -37.70 23.99 -5.59
N SER A 35 -36.84 23.02 -5.42
CA SER A 35 -37.23 21.65 -5.13
C SER A 35 -36.47 21.12 -3.92
N TYR A 36 -37.17 20.48 -3.01
CA TYR A 36 -36.65 19.96 -1.77
C TYR A 36 -37.09 18.50 -1.70
N GLY A 37 -36.12 17.58 -1.47
CA GLY A 37 -36.47 16.17 -1.43
C GLY A 37 -35.40 15.32 -0.73
N ILE A 38 -35.86 14.20 -0.20
CA ILE A 38 -35.04 13.12 0.30
C ILE A 38 -35.37 11.90 -0.53
N ASP A 39 -34.34 11.35 -1.19
CA ASP A 39 -34.46 10.18 -2.04
C ASP A 39 -33.60 9.06 -1.44
N ALA A 40 -34.16 7.85 -1.34
CA ALA A 40 -33.47 6.64 -0.98
C ALA A 40 -33.58 5.64 -2.12
N SER A 41 -32.43 5.02 -2.48
CA SER A 41 -32.41 3.96 -3.47
C SER A 41 -31.67 2.74 -2.92
N TRP A 42 -32.25 1.57 -3.14
CA TRP A 42 -31.69 0.31 -2.71
C TRP A 42 -31.70 -0.71 -3.84
N THR A 43 -30.53 -1.20 -4.22
CA THR A 43 -30.42 -2.30 -5.19
C THR A 43 -30.73 -3.61 -4.50
N LEU A 44 -31.86 -4.21 -4.82
CA LEU A 44 -32.31 -5.48 -4.25
C LEU A 44 -31.55 -6.66 -4.87
N TYR A 45 -31.33 -6.61 -6.19
CA TYR A 45 -30.61 -7.63 -6.94
C TYR A 45 -29.81 -7.03 -8.08
N ASN A 46 -28.56 -7.48 -8.28
CA ASN A 46 -27.64 -7.03 -9.32
C ASN A 46 -26.77 -8.18 -9.87
N GLY A 47 -27.35 -9.35 -10.10
CA GLY A 47 -26.61 -10.49 -10.64
C GLY A 47 -25.54 -11.02 -9.67
N SER A 48 -25.78 -10.96 -8.36
CA SER A 48 -24.83 -11.32 -7.30
C SER A 48 -23.54 -10.49 -7.26
N LYS A 49 -23.46 -9.38 -8.01
CA LYS A 49 -22.30 -8.47 -8.01
C LYS A 49 -21.92 -8.07 -6.59
N ARG A 50 -22.90 -7.57 -5.80
CA ARG A 50 -22.70 -7.12 -4.41
C ARG A 50 -22.14 -8.24 -3.53
N LEU A 51 -22.70 -9.45 -3.63
CA LEU A 51 -22.24 -10.59 -2.83
C LEU A 51 -20.80 -11.00 -3.19
N ASN A 52 -20.47 -11.03 -4.48
CA ASN A 52 -19.12 -11.34 -4.95
C ASN A 52 -18.13 -10.24 -4.57
N THR A 53 -18.54 -8.96 -4.61
CA THR A 53 -17.71 -7.85 -4.13
C THR A 53 -17.44 -7.98 -2.62
N ILE A 54 -18.44 -8.35 -1.80
CA ILE A 54 -18.23 -8.58 -0.37
C ILE A 54 -17.25 -9.73 -0.14
N LYS A 55 -17.38 -10.85 -0.89
CA LYS A 55 -16.43 -11.96 -0.79
C LYS A 55 -15.02 -11.52 -1.18
N GLN A 56 -14.88 -10.77 -2.26
CA GLN A 56 -13.59 -10.24 -2.72
C GLN A 56 -12.96 -9.32 -1.66
N GLN A 57 -13.75 -8.42 -1.05
CA GLN A 57 -13.22 -7.54 0.01
C GLN A 57 -12.77 -8.33 1.26
N LYS A 58 -13.42 -9.44 1.58
CA LYS A 58 -12.95 -10.34 2.65
C LYS A 58 -11.61 -10.99 2.29
N LEU A 59 -11.42 -11.40 1.04
CA LEU A 59 -10.12 -11.91 0.57
C LEU A 59 -9.06 -10.81 0.61
N ASN A 60 -9.39 -9.61 0.15
CA ASN A 60 -8.46 -8.46 0.17
C ASN A 60 -8.05 -8.10 1.61
N ASN A 61 -8.97 -8.19 2.58
CA ASN A 61 -8.61 -8.01 3.99
C ASN A 61 -7.61 -9.07 4.45
N ARG A 62 -7.85 -10.35 4.09
CA ARG A 62 -6.91 -11.43 4.43
C ARG A 62 -5.55 -11.27 3.75
N ILE A 63 -5.53 -10.82 2.50
CA ILE A 63 -4.30 -10.47 1.78
C ILE A 63 -3.55 -9.36 2.50
N ALA A 64 -4.24 -8.32 2.98
CA ALA A 64 -3.61 -7.24 3.74
C ALA A 64 -2.99 -7.72 5.07
N GLU A 65 -3.66 -8.64 5.79
CA GLU A 65 -3.10 -9.28 6.99
C GLU A 65 -1.83 -10.08 6.67
N LEU A 66 -1.83 -10.83 5.56
CA LEU A 66 -0.65 -11.59 5.12
C LEU A 66 0.50 -10.68 4.68
N ASN A 67 0.20 -9.54 4.04
CA ASN A 67 1.22 -8.55 3.68
C ASN A 67 1.86 -7.90 4.92
N VAL A 68 1.11 -7.75 6.03
CA VAL A 68 1.68 -7.34 7.32
C VAL A 68 2.65 -8.40 7.82
N ALA A 69 2.26 -9.68 7.82
CA ALA A 69 3.13 -10.78 8.25
C ALA A 69 4.38 -10.93 7.35
N GLU A 70 4.26 -10.68 6.05
CA GLU A 70 5.39 -10.62 5.12
C GLU A 70 6.35 -9.49 5.49
N SER A 71 5.81 -8.30 5.79
CA SER A 71 6.61 -7.14 6.22
C SER A 71 7.32 -7.40 7.55
N GLU A 72 6.66 -8.04 8.52
CA GLU A 72 7.26 -8.46 9.78
C GLU A 72 8.45 -9.39 9.55
N ASN A 73 8.29 -10.44 8.75
CA ASN A 73 9.37 -11.36 8.39
C ASN A 73 10.55 -10.64 7.70
N SER A 74 10.26 -9.70 6.79
CA SER A 74 11.28 -8.91 6.10
C SER A 74 12.08 -8.00 7.03
N ILE A 75 11.39 -7.41 8.02
CA ILE A 75 12.05 -6.58 9.06
C ILE A 75 12.93 -7.46 9.96
N GLU A 76 12.43 -8.61 10.40
CA GLU A 76 13.21 -9.56 11.21
C GLU A 76 14.47 -10.02 10.47
N GLU A 77 14.36 -10.36 9.19
CA GLU A 77 15.50 -10.73 8.36
C GLU A 77 16.51 -9.57 8.24
N SER A 78 16.03 -8.35 8.01
CA SER A 78 16.87 -7.16 7.92
C SER A 78 17.60 -6.88 9.24
N ILE A 79 16.92 -7.02 10.37
CA ILE A 79 17.53 -6.90 11.71
C ILE A 79 18.64 -7.93 11.87
N ALA A 80 18.37 -9.20 11.53
CA ALA A 80 19.36 -10.27 11.65
C ALA A 80 20.60 -10.01 10.77
N GLN A 81 20.39 -9.55 9.52
CA GLN A 81 21.48 -9.21 8.60
C GLN A 81 22.34 -8.07 9.14
N ILE A 82 21.73 -6.96 9.56
CA ILE A 82 22.48 -5.81 10.12
C ILE A 82 23.21 -6.23 11.41
N TYR A 83 22.57 -7.04 12.24
CA TYR A 83 23.20 -7.53 13.48
C TYR A 83 24.47 -8.35 13.18
N VAL A 84 24.43 -9.26 12.21
CA VAL A 84 25.60 -10.02 11.78
C VAL A 84 26.69 -9.11 11.23
N GLN A 85 26.32 -8.07 10.46
CA GLN A 85 27.28 -7.07 9.96
C GLN A 85 27.94 -6.28 11.10
N ILE A 86 27.20 -5.96 12.16
CA ILE A 86 27.74 -5.32 13.36
C ILE A 86 28.74 -6.23 14.07
N LEU A 87 28.43 -7.53 14.22
CA LEU A 87 29.33 -8.51 14.80
C LEU A 87 30.66 -8.58 14.02
N TYR A 88 30.56 -8.70 12.70
CA TYR A 88 31.72 -8.73 11.83
C TYR A 88 32.56 -7.44 11.91
N ALA A 89 31.88 -6.26 11.86
CA ALA A 89 32.56 -4.97 11.96
C ALA A 89 33.24 -4.77 13.33
N ALA A 90 32.64 -5.27 14.42
CA ALA A 90 33.23 -5.20 15.75
C ALA A 90 34.52 -6.03 15.84
N GLU A 91 34.52 -7.23 15.25
CA GLU A 91 35.76 -8.05 15.21
C GLU A 91 36.80 -7.42 14.28
N ALA A 92 36.38 -6.80 13.15
CA ALA A 92 37.33 -6.08 12.31
C ALA A 92 38.00 -4.90 13.01
N VAL A 93 37.27 -4.17 13.88
CA VAL A 93 37.89 -3.13 14.73
C VAL A 93 38.98 -3.71 15.63
N LYS A 94 38.71 -4.82 16.34
CA LYS A 94 39.71 -5.48 17.21
C LYS A 94 40.95 -5.94 16.44
N VAL A 95 40.77 -6.50 15.25
CA VAL A 95 41.89 -6.90 14.37
C VAL A 95 42.73 -5.69 14.00
N ASN A 96 42.10 -4.58 13.57
CA ASN A 96 42.84 -3.36 13.23
C ASN A 96 43.53 -2.70 14.44
N GLU A 97 42.95 -2.75 15.65
CA GLU A 97 43.56 -2.29 16.87
C GLU A 97 44.84 -3.09 17.17
N ASN A 98 44.79 -4.42 17.06
CA ASN A 98 45.95 -5.27 17.25
C ASN A 98 47.02 -5.00 16.17
N THR A 99 46.63 -4.84 14.90
CA THR A 99 47.56 -4.53 13.80
C THR A 99 48.25 -3.19 14.03
N LEU A 100 47.52 -2.16 14.45
CA LEU A 100 48.08 -0.87 14.78
C LEU A 100 49.06 -0.97 15.97
N ALA A 101 48.71 -1.72 16.98
CA ALA A 101 49.61 -1.93 18.15
C ALA A 101 50.93 -2.60 17.75
N VAL A 102 50.89 -3.59 16.83
CA VAL A 102 52.08 -4.24 16.28
C VAL A 102 52.92 -3.27 15.47
N SER A 103 52.33 -2.52 14.52
CA SER A 103 53.09 -1.57 13.70
C SER A 103 53.69 -0.42 14.52
N GLN A 104 53.00 0.01 15.59
CA GLN A 104 53.57 0.99 16.52
C GLN A 104 54.80 0.43 17.26
N ALA A 105 54.72 -0.81 17.74
CA ALA A 105 55.87 -1.47 18.41
C ALA A 105 57.04 -1.64 17.43
N GLU A 106 56.77 -2.00 16.17
CA GLU A 106 57.82 -2.10 15.13
C GLU A 106 58.44 -0.74 14.81
N ARG A 107 57.69 0.33 14.74
CA ARG A 107 58.18 1.67 14.57
C ARG A 107 59.05 2.12 15.73
N ASP A 108 58.63 1.86 16.98
CA ASP A 108 59.39 2.21 18.19
C ASP A 108 60.72 1.44 18.26
N ARG A 109 60.73 0.15 17.87
CA ARG A 109 61.95 -0.63 17.69
C ARG A 109 62.83 -0.05 16.57
N GLY A 110 62.25 0.34 15.43
CA GLY A 110 62.94 1.00 14.33
C GLY A 110 63.61 2.29 14.78
N GLN A 111 62.96 3.09 15.61
CA GLN A 111 63.51 4.32 16.17
C GLN A 111 64.80 4.02 17.00
N GLN A 112 64.76 3.01 17.86
CA GLN A 112 65.90 2.59 18.64
C GLN A 112 67.08 2.09 17.77
N LEU A 113 66.78 1.34 16.72
CA LEU A 113 67.79 0.87 15.77
C LEU A 113 68.43 2.01 14.94
N LEU A 114 67.66 3.05 14.58
CA LEU A 114 68.17 4.22 13.97
C LEU A 114 69.14 5.01 14.89
N GLU A 115 68.74 5.17 16.18
CA GLU A 115 69.59 5.81 17.18
C GLU A 115 70.89 5.03 17.40
N ALA A 116 70.85 3.69 17.31
CA ALA A 116 72.03 2.83 17.32
C ALA A 116 72.83 2.80 15.99
N GLY A 117 72.36 3.50 14.96
CA GLY A 117 73.00 3.56 13.63
C GLY A 117 72.81 2.29 12.78
N SER A 118 71.89 1.39 13.15
CA SER A 118 71.70 0.08 12.51
C SER A 118 70.74 0.09 11.32
N ILE A 119 69.92 1.13 11.15
CA ILE A 119 69.00 1.31 9.97
C ILE A 119 69.10 2.72 9.41
N ALA A 120 68.60 2.89 8.19
CA ALA A 120 68.56 4.20 7.54
C ALA A 120 67.28 4.99 7.95
N LYS A 121 67.33 6.33 7.80
CA LYS A 121 66.15 7.19 8.04
C LYS A 121 65.01 6.84 7.11
N SER A 122 65.26 6.34 5.90
CA SER A 122 64.25 5.88 4.95
C SER A 122 63.46 4.69 5.50
N ASP A 123 64.12 3.79 6.20
CA ASP A 123 63.48 2.59 6.76
C ASP A 123 62.55 2.96 7.92
N LEU A 124 62.95 3.92 8.78
CA LEU A 124 62.06 4.45 9.79
C LEU A 124 60.87 5.16 9.21
N ALA A 125 61.06 5.99 8.15
CA ALA A 125 59.97 6.68 7.47
C ALA A 125 58.96 5.70 6.84
N GLN A 126 59.43 4.52 6.40
CA GLN A 126 58.54 3.48 5.89
C GLN A 126 57.67 2.88 7.04
N LEU A 127 58.26 2.62 8.20
CA LEU A 127 57.52 2.14 9.39
C LEU A 127 56.52 3.18 9.89
N GLU A 128 56.86 4.47 9.88
CA GLU A 128 55.93 5.56 10.21
C GLU A 128 54.75 5.66 9.20
N SER A 129 55.04 5.45 7.93
CA SER A 129 54.01 5.38 6.90
C SER A 129 53.04 4.20 7.12
N GLN A 130 53.56 3.03 7.53
CA GLN A 130 52.76 1.88 7.84
C GLN A 130 51.83 2.14 9.05
N VAL A 131 52.35 2.71 10.15
CA VAL A 131 51.53 3.12 11.31
C VAL A 131 50.41 4.06 10.90
N SER A 132 50.71 5.02 10.01
CA SER A 132 49.71 5.97 9.52
C SER A 132 48.61 5.27 8.70
N THR A 133 48.99 4.29 7.88
CA THR A 133 48.07 3.44 7.11
C THR A 133 47.17 2.60 8.02
N ASP A 134 47.77 1.93 9.01
CA ASP A 134 47.00 1.09 9.93
C ASP A 134 46.06 1.92 10.81
N LYS A 135 46.49 3.11 11.23
CA LYS A 135 45.61 4.08 11.92
C LYS A 135 44.42 4.49 11.08
N TYR A 136 44.63 4.76 9.80
CA TYR A 136 43.54 5.07 8.86
C TYR A 136 42.58 3.88 8.74
N GLN A 137 43.09 2.64 8.62
CA GLN A 137 42.25 1.44 8.56
C GLN A 137 41.40 1.26 9.82
N LEU A 138 42.01 1.49 11.01
CA LEU A 138 41.26 1.44 12.26
C LEU A 138 40.13 2.47 12.33
N VAL A 139 40.39 3.72 11.95
CA VAL A 139 39.37 4.78 11.94
C VAL A 139 38.26 4.42 10.97
N THR A 140 38.59 3.88 9.79
CA THR A 140 37.60 3.44 8.81
C THR A 140 36.76 2.28 9.34
N ALA A 141 37.36 1.28 10.00
CA ALA A 141 36.62 0.18 10.60
C ALA A 141 35.66 0.66 11.72
N GLN A 142 36.14 1.58 12.56
CA GLN A 142 35.31 2.20 13.61
C GLN A 142 34.14 2.97 13.02
N ALA A 143 34.36 3.75 11.95
CA ALA A 143 33.27 4.47 11.25
C ALA A 143 32.25 3.51 10.65
N THR A 144 32.69 2.41 10.03
CA THR A 144 31.80 1.38 9.49
C THR A 144 30.95 0.72 10.57
N LEU A 145 31.55 0.41 11.75
CA LEU A 145 30.81 -0.14 12.88
C LEU A 145 29.74 0.83 13.39
N GLN A 146 30.05 2.12 13.46
CA GLN A 146 29.08 3.13 13.88
C GLN A 146 27.95 3.29 12.84
N ASP A 147 28.26 3.21 11.56
CA ASP A 147 27.26 3.26 10.49
C ASP A 147 26.27 2.10 10.59
N TYR A 148 26.73 0.86 10.74
CA TYR A 148 25.83 -0.29 10.94
C TYR A 148 24.98 -0.17 12.22
N LYS A 149 25.55 0.35 13.32
CA LYS A 149 24.78 0.63 14.53
C LYS A 149 23.71 1.66 14.30
N LEU A 150 24.00 2.71 13.52
CA LEU A 150 23.00 3.73 13.15
C LEU A 150 21.91 3.14 12.25
N GLN A 151 22.26 2.31 11.27
CA GLN A 151 21.29 1.61 10.43
C GLN A 151 20.34 0.73 11.26
N LEU A 152 20.86 0.01 12.26
CA LEU A 152 20.03 -0.78 13.15
C LEU A 152 19.08 0.10 13.98
N LYS A 153 19.57 1.23 14.50
CA LYS A 153 18.72 2.19 15.23
C LYS A 153 17.60 2.72 14.36
N GLN A 154 17.90 3.08 13.10
CA GLN A 154 16.90 3.55 12.14
C GLN A 154 15.85 2.48 11.84
N LEU A 155 16.26 1.23 11.67
CA LEU A 155 15.36 0.11 11.42
C LEU A 155 14.43 -0.18 12.61
N LEU A 156 14.93 0.03 13.83
CA LEU A 156 14.17 -0.13 15.08
C LEU A 156 13.41 1.15 15.48
N GLU A 157 13.47 2.21 14.68
CA GLU A 157 12.86 3.53 14.96
C GLU A 157 13.28 4.10 16.32
N LEU A 158 14.52 3.81 16.77
CA LEU A 158 15.06 4.35 18.01
C LEU A 158 15.61 5.77 17.80
N ASP A 159 15.46 6.61 18.81
CA ASP A 159 16.04 7.95 18.79
C ASP A 159 17.57 7.87 18.62
N GLY A 160 18.13 8.72 17.75
CA GLY A 160 19.56 8.71 17.42
C GLY A 160 20.48 8.94 18.63
N GLU A 161 20.02 9.64 19.65
CA GLU A 161 20.75 9.96 20.88
C GLU A 161 20.76 8.82 21.92
N SER A 162 19.82 7.84 21.79
CA SER A 162 19.79 6.71 22.73
C SER A 162 21.05 5.85 22.62
N GLU A 163 21.72 5.56 23.72
CA GLU A 163 22.81 4.60 23.75
C GLU A 163 22.25 3.19 23.51
N MET A 164 22.79 2.50 22.52
CA MET A 164 22.43 1.12 22.21
C MET A 164 23.59 0.19 22.58
N ASN A 165 23.42 -0.56 23.65
CA ASN A 165 24.35 -1.60 24.05
C ASN A 165 23.90 -2.93 23.42
N LEU A 166 24.64 -3.38 22.42
CA LEU A 166 24.41 -4.67 21.78
C LEU A 166 25.15 -5.78 22.57
N TYR A 167 24.43 -6.85 22.83
CA TYR A 167 25.07 -8.07 23.34
C TYR A 167 25.85 -8.71 22.18
N LEU A 168 27.14 -8.81 22.33
CA LEU A 168 28.03 -9.51 21.40
C LEU A 168 28.35 -10.88 22.00
N PRO A 169 27.68 -11.97 21.57
CA PRO A 169 27.96 -13.30 22.08
C PRO A 169 29.38 -13.70 21.69
N ALA A 170 30.08 -14.39 22.60
CA ALA A 170 31.31 -15.09 22.23
C ALA A 170 30.93 -16.19 21.23
N LEU A 171 31.48 -16.11 20.01
CA LEU A 171 31.25 -17.12 18.96
C LEU A 171 31.88 -18.44 19.46
N GLY A 172 31.05 -19.39 19.89
CA GLY A 172 31.44 -20.75 20.23
C GLY A 172 31.18 -21.69 19.05
N ASP A 173 32.02 -22.64 18.86
CA ASP A 173 31.97 -23.64 17.76
C ASP A 173 30.85 -24.69 17.94
N GLU A 174 29.98 -24.55 18.93
CA GLU A 174 29.16 -25.66 19.46
C GLU A 174 28.08 -26.20 18.49
N ASN A 175 27.76 -25.52 17.39
CA ASN A 175 26.69 -25.98 16.48
C ASN A 175 27.01 -25.86 14.98
N VAL A 176 28.26 -25.65 14.61
CA VAL A 176 28.63 -25.42 13.19
C VAL A 176 28.42 -26.68 12.32
N LEU A 177 28.38 -27.87 12.95
CA LEU A 177 28.25 -29.16 12.25
C LEU A 177 26.82 -29.75 12.26
N THR A 178 25.81 -29.01 12.69
CA THR A 178 24.43 -29.51 12.65
C THR A 178 23.96 -29.61 11.18
N PRO A 179 23.55 -30.80 10.70
CA PRO A 179 23.13 -30.94 9.31
C PRO A 179 21.90 -30.09 9.05
N LEU A 180 21.99 -29.22 8.06
CA LEU A 180 20.86 -28.44 7.58
C LEU A 180 19.87 -29.33 6.83
N PRO A 181 18.55 -29.06 6.89
CA PRO A 181 17.56 -29.74 6.09
C PRO A 181 17.86 -29.58 4.58
N THR A 182 17.40 -30.52 3.76
CA THR A 182 17.63 -30.42 2.32
C THR A 182 16.93 -29.21 1.73
N LYS A 183 17.52 -28.56 0.72
CA LYS A 183 16.92 -27.40 0.03
C LYS A 183 15.49 -27.70 -0.42
N THR A 184 15.24 -28.91 -0.91
CA THR A 184 13.91 -29.35 -1.39
C THR A 184 12.88 -29.38 -0.24
N ASP A 185 13.28 -29.85 0.94
CA ASP A 185 12.38 -29.92 2.09
C ASP A 185 12.07 -28.52 2.63
N VAL A 186 13.09 -27.64 2.69
CA VAL A 186 12.91 -26.22 3.05
C VAL A 186 11.96 -25.54 2.08
N TYR A 187 12.15 -25.71 0.78
CA TYR A 187 11.27 -25.14 -0.25
C TYR A 187 9.84 -25.64 -0.13
N ARG A 188 9.65 -26.96 0.03
CA ARG A 188 8.31 -27.54 0.19
C ARG A 188 7.60 -27.02 1.44
N ALA A 189 8.32 -26.91 2.54
CA ALA A 189 7.80 -26.30 3.77
C ALA A 189 7.43 -24.83 3.53
N ALA A 190 8.32 -24.03 2.93
CA ALA A 190 8.11 -22.61 2.66
C ALA A 190 6.87 -22.35 1.78
N LEU A 191 6.60 -23.18 0.77
CA LEU A 191 5.37 -23.09 -0.04
C LEU A 191 4.07 -23.25 0.75
N THR A 192 4.16 -23.79 1.97
CA THR A 192 2.97 -24.08 2.79
C THR A 192 2.68 -22.96 3.79
N PHE A 193 3.72 -22.34 4.38
CA PHE A 193 3.52 -21.39 5.47
C PHE A 193 3.98 -19.95 5.17
N ARG A 194 4.69 -19.70 4.05
CA ARG A 194 5.13 -18.35 3.71
C ARG A 194 3.96 -17.46 3.35
N PRO A 195 3.81 -16.27 4.01
CA PRO A 195 2.68 -15.37 3.80
C PRO A 195 2.55 -14.87 2.36
N GLU A 196 3.66 -14.59 1.67
CA GLU A 196 3.68 -14.14 0.29
C GLU A 196 3.06 -15.15 -0.68
N ILE A 197 3.27 -16.45 -0.45
CA ILE A 197 2.71 -17.52 -1.28
C ILE A 197 1.19 -17.67 -1.04
N GLU A 198 0.76 -17.57 0.21
CA GLU A 198 -0.67 -17.60 0.55
C GLU A 198 -1.38 -16.35 -0.01
N SER A 199 -0.79 -15.17 0.14
CA SER A 199 -1.27 -13.91 -0.44
C SER A 199 -1.42 -14.02 -1.97
N GLY A 200 -0.42 -14.57 -2.67
CA GLY A 200 -0.48 -14.83 -4.11
C GLY A 200 -1.64 -15.76 -4.51
N LYS A 201 -1.89 -16.84 -3.76
CA LYS A 201 -3.02 -17.75 -3.99
C LYS A 201 -4.37 -17.04 -3.80
N LEU A 202 -4.50 -16.20 -2.77
CA LEU A 202 -5.71 -15.43 -2.51
C LEU A 202 -5.94 -14.35 -3.59
N ASN A 203 -4.88 -13.74 -4.13
CA ASN A 203 -4.97 -12.82 -5.26
C ASN A 203 -5.55 -13.48 -6.52
N VAL A 204 -5.16 -14.72 -6.82
CA VAL A 204 -5.77 -15.50 -7.91
C VAL A 204 -7.26 -15.75 -7.63
N GLN A 205 -7.64 -16.10 -6.41
CA GLN A 205 -9.05 -16.28 -6.02
C GLN A 205 -9.85 -14.97 -6.10
N ALA A 206 -9.26 -13.85 -5.71
CA ALA A 206 -9.88 -12.52 -5.83
C ALA A 206 -10.12 -12.16 -7.31
N SER A 207 -9.19 -12.49 -8.20
CA SER A 207 -9.33 -12.31 -9.65
C SER A 207 -10.42 -13.20 -10.26
N ASP A 208 -10.70 -14.38 -9.72
CA ASP A 208 -11.86 -15.21 -10.13
C ASP A 208 -13.19 -14.52 -9.77
N LEU A 209 -13.24 -13.86 -8.62
CA LEU A 209 -14.42 -13.06 -8.25
C LEU A 209 -14.58 -11.84 -9.16
N ASP A 210 -13.50 -11.21 -9.64
CA ASP A 210 -13.56 -10.13 -10.63
C ASP A 210 -14.24 -10.56 -11.92
N ILE A 211 -13.95 -11.76 -12.39
CA ILE A 211 -14.64 -12.33 -13.56
C ILE A 211 -16.15 -12.47 -13.28
N SER A 212 -16.51 -12.93 -12.09
CA SER A 212 -17.89 -13.12 -11.68
C SER A 212 -18.62 -11.77 -11.53
N ILE A 213 -17.94 -10.76 -10.98
CA ILE A 213 -18.42 -9.38 -10.85
C ILE A 213 -18.64 -8.77 -12.24
N ALA A 214 -17.68 -8.95 -13.16
CA ALA A 214 -17.81 -8.46 -14.52
C ALA A 214 -18.97 -9.13 -15.29
N LYS A 215 -19.16 -10.45 -15.11
CA LYS A 215 -20.29 -11.20 -15.72
C LYS A 215 -21.65 -10.74 -15.22
N ALA A 216 -21.75 -10.17 -14.01
CA ALA A 216 -22.98 -9.60 -13.48
C ALA A 216 -23.56 -8.47 -14.37
N GLY A 217 -22.71 -7.82 -15.18
CA GLY A 217 -23.15 -6.83 -16.15
C GLY A 217 -24.03 -7.36 -17.30
N TYR A 218 -24.19 -8.68 -17.44
CA TYR A 218 -25.14 -9.32 -18.37
C TYR A 218 -26.50 -9.59 -17.72
N ILE A 219 -26.60 -9.48 -16.39
CA ILE A 219 -27.77 -9.90 -15.62
C ILE A 219 -28.63 -8.68 -15.31
N PRO A 220 -29.97 -8.81 -15.32
CA PRO A 220 -30.88 -7.73 -14.93
C PRO A 220 -30.61 -7.26 -13.50
N THR A 221 -30.84 -5.96 -13.26
CA THR A 221 -30.81 -5.35 -11.94
C THR A 221 -32.21 -4.99 -11.47
N LEU A 222 -32.49 -5.18 -10.19
CA LEU A 222 -33.72 -4.82 -9.51
C LEU A 222 -33.40 -3.80 -8.43
N SER A 223 -34.02 -2.62 -8.52
CA SER A 223 -33.83 -1.54 -7.56
C SER A 223 -35.15 -1.05 -7.02
N LEU A 224 -35.19 -0.76 -5.73
CA LEU A 224 -36.27 -0.09 -5.02
C LEU A 224 -35.86 1.36 -4.76
N SER A 225 -36.73 2.28 -5.09
CA SER A 225 -36.55 3.70 -4.79
C SER A 225 -37.72 4.22 -3.97
N ALA A 226 -37.45 5.09 -3.03
CA ALA A 226 -38.42 5.81 -2.24
C ALA A 226 -37.98 7.28 -2.17
N GLY A 227 -38.93 8.18 -2.34
CA GLY A 227 -38.66 9.61 -2.26
C GLY A 227 -39.81 10.36 -1.61
N ILE A 228 -39.46 11.40 -0.91
CA ILE A 228 -40.35 12.42 -0.40
C ILE A 228 -39.87 13.76 -0.88
N GLY A 229 -40.77 14.62 -1.34
CA GLY A 229 -40.34 15.90 -1.87
C GLY A 229 -41.47 16.92 -1.93
N THR A 230 -41.06 18.15 -2.16
CA THR A 230 -41.95 19.26 -2.42
C THR A 230 -41.27 20.28 -3.34
N THR A 231 -42.09 21.09 -4.00
CA THR A 231 -41.58 22.12 -4.88
C THR A 231 -42.28 23.45 -4.62
N ASN A 232 -41.56 24.54 -4.88
CA ASN A 232 -42.16 25.87 -4.91
C ASN A 232 -41.73 26.63 -6.17
N ALA A 233 -42.59 27.51 -6.62
CA ALA A 233 -42.32 28.39 -7.75
C ALA A 233 -42.87 29.78 -7.47
N ASN A 234 -42.24 30.82 -8.03
CA ASN A 234 -42.83 32.16 -8.02
C ASN A 234 -43.85 32.31 -9.14
N GLY A 235 -44.69 33.32 -9.04
CA GLY A 235 -45.74 33.61 -10.01
C GLY A 235 -47.07 32.91 -9.71
N ASN A 236 -47.22 32.33 -8.53
CA ASN A 236 -48.45 31.77 -7.99
C ASN A 236 -48.95 32.65 -6.86
N ASP A 237 -50.30 32.72 -6.69
CA ASP A 237 -50.94 33.45 -5.58
C ASP A 237 -50.80 32.77 -4.24
N PHE A 238 -50.19 31.57 -4.18
CA PHE A 238 -49.99 30.80 -2.96
C PHE A 238 -48.71 31.19 -2.26
N SER A 239 -48.78 31.28 -0.94
CA SER A 239 -47.58 31.48 -0.10
C SER A 239 -46.65 30.28 -0.17
N PHE A 240 -45.36 30.47 0.18
CA PHE A 240 -44.38 29.39 0.21
C PHE A 240 -44.86 28.19 1.07
N SER A 241 -45.45 28.46 2.24
CA SER A 241 -45.96 27.42 3.13
C SER A 241 -47.10 26.61 2.51
N GLU A 242 -47.99 27.27 1.79
CA GLU A 242 -49.08 26.60 1.09
C GLU A 242 -48.60 25.78 -0.09
N GLN A 243 -47.65 26.29 -0.87
CA GLN A 243 -46.99 25.54 -1.94
C GLN A 243 -46.28 24.30 -1.44
N VAL A 244 -45.50 24.39 -0.34
CA VAL A 244 -44.83 23.26 0.30
C VAL A 244 -45.81 22.18 0.71
N LYS A 245 -46.97 22.56 1.26
CA LYS A 245 -48.00 21.60 1.66
C LYS A 245 -48.72 20.99 0.46
N ASN A 246 -49.08 21.80 -0.51
CA ASN A 246 -49.88 21.37 -1.65
C ASN A 246 -49.04 20.53 -2.64
N ASN A 247 -47.77 20.81 -2.76
CA ASN A 247 -46.87 20.12 -3.67
C ASN A 247 -46.11 18.93 -2.98
N TRP A 248 -46.48 18.61 -1.72
CA TRP A 248 -45.92 17.48 -1.06
C TRP A 248 -46.22 16.17 -1.77
N ASN A 249 -45.19 15.41 -2.12
CA ASN A 249 -45.32 14.14 -2.82
C ASN A 249 -44.50 13.05 -2.17
N ASN A 250 -45.00 11.84 -2.19
CA ASN A 250 -44.34 10.63 -1.81
C ASN A 250 -44.27 9.70 -3.02
N SER A 251 -43.11 9.12 -3.27
CA SER A 251 -42.91 8.19 -4.37
C SER A 251 -42.31 6.89 -3.87
N LEU A 252 -42.80 5.78 -4.38
CA LEU A 252 -42.24 4.46 -4.22
C LEU A 252 -42.17 3.81 -5.59
N GLY A 253 -40.98 3.37 -5.98
CA GLY A 253 -40.75 2.81 -7.31
C GLY A 253 -39.96 1.50 -7.24
N LEU A 254 -40.35 0.53 -8.05
CA LEU A 254 -39.60 -0.69 -8.31
C LEU A 254 -39.14 -0.67 -9.76
N THR A 255 -37.83 -0.70 -9.99
CA THR A 255 -37.26 -0.62 -11.32
C THR A 255 -36.51 -1.89 -11.67
N VAL A 256 -36.87 -2.53 -12.78
CA VAL A 256 -36.12 -3.62 -13.40
C VAL A 256 -35.35 -3.09 -14.58
N SER A 257 -34.04 -3.18 -14.59
CA SER A 257 -33.20 -2.77 -15.72
C SER A 257 -32.56 -4.01 -16.37
N ILE A 258 -32.89 -4.24 -17.64
CA ILE A 258 -32.36 -5.39 -18.41
C ILE A 258 -31.39 -4.86 -19.45
N PRO A 259 -30.10 -5.16 -19.40
CA PRO A 259 -29.13 -4.72 -20.39
C PRO A 259 -29.28 -5.54 -21.68
N ILE A 260 -29.90 -4.97 -22.72
CA ILE A 260 -30.03 -5.62 -24.03
C ILE A 260 -28.77 -5.40 -24.85
N PHE A 261 -28.27 -4.19 -24.89
CA PHE A 261 -27.07 -3.80 -25.62
C PHE A 261 -26.31 -2.72 -24.86
N ASN A 262 -25.04 -2.96 -24.60
CA ASN A 262 -24.16 -2.07 -23.86
C ASN A 262 -22.85 -1.76 -24.59
N ASN A 263 -22.89 -1.71 -25.92
CA ASN A 263 -21.72 -1.41 -26.75
C ASN A 263 -20.50 -2.26 -26.43
N ARG A 264 -20.68 -3.56 -26.16
CA ARG A 264 -19.66 -4.55 -25.78
C ARG A 264 -18.91 -4.27 -24.48
N GLN A 265 -19.30 -3.28 -23.68
CA GLN A 265 -18.62 -2.93 -22.43
C GLN A 265 -18.48 -4.12 -21.47
N THR A 266 -19.57 -4.86 -21.24
CA THR A 266 -19.54 -6.05 -20.38
C THR A 266 -18.62 -7.15 -20.94
N LYS A 267 -18.66 -7.39 -22.25
CA LYS A 267 -17.77 -8.36 -22.89
C LYS A 267 -16.29 -8.00 -22.69
N SER A 268 -15.95 -6.74 -22.92
CA SER A 268 -14.60 -6.23 -22.73
C SER A 268 -14.16 -6.30 -21.26
N ALA A 269 -15.06 -5.97 -20.32
CA ALA A 269 -14.80 -6.07 -18.88
C ALA A 269 -14.50 -7.52 -18.45
N VAL A 270 -15.27 -8.50 -18.95
CA VAL A 270 -15.03 -9.93 -18.68
C VAL A 270 -13.70 -10.39 -19.27
N GLN A 271 -13.36 -9.98 -20.48
CA GLN A 271 -12.08 -10.33 -21.10
C GLN A 271 -10.90 -9.71 -20.31
N LYS A 272 -11.02 -8.44 -19.91
CA LYS A 272 -10.01 -7.78 -19.09
C LYS A 272 -9.83 -8.49 -17.74
N ALA A 273 -10.92 -8.88 -17.08
CA ALA A 273 -10.85 -9.63 -15.82
C ALA A 273 -10.18 -11.00 -15.99
N ARG A 274 -10.41 -11.69 -17.13
CA ARG A 274 -9.72 -12.95 -17.43
C ARG A 274 -8.22 -12.78 -17.63
N LEU A 275 -7.81 -11.74 -18.35
CA LEU A 275 -6.39 -11.41 -18.53
C LEU A 275 -5.74 -11.07 -17.19
N GLN A 276 -6.45 -10.29 -16.34
CA GLN A 276 -5.96 -9.98 -14.99
C GLN A 276 -5.76 -11.25 -14.15
N LYS A 277 -6.67 -12.23 -14.23
CA LYS A 277 -6.47 -13.52 -13.57
C LYS A 277 -5.22 -14.23 -14.07
N GLN A 278 -5.00 -14.27 -15.39
CA GLN A 278 -3.77 -14.87 -15.96
C GLN A 278 -2.51 -14.15 -15.46
N THR A 279 -2.55 -12.82 -15.34
CA THR A 279 -1.44 -12.05 -14.73
C THR A 279 -1.22 -12.50 -13.29
N SER A 280 -2.27 -12.57 -12.46
CA SER A 280 -2.14 -13.02 -11.06
C SER A 280 -1.61 -14.46 -10.94
N GLU A 281 -1.95 -15.35 -11.87
CA GLU A 281 -1.40 -16.73 -11.92
C GLU A 281 0.10 -16.74 -12.26
N LEU A 282 0.53 -15.88 -13.19
CA LEU A 282 1.95 -15.72 -13.53
C LEU A 282 2.74 -15.08 -12.39
N ASP A 283 2.17 -14.07 -11.73
CA ASP A 283 2.78 -13.42 -10.58
C ASP A 283 3.02 -14.43 -9.43
N LEU A 284 2.05 -15.31 -9.17
CA LEU A 284 2.22 -16.39 -8.19
C LEU A 284 3.36 -17.34 -8.58
N GLN A 285 3.45 -17.73 -9.87
CA GLN A 285 4.55 -18.58 -10.34
C GLN A 285 5.90 -17.88 -10.20
N ASP A 286 5.95 -16.59 -10.43
CA ASP A 286 7.18 -15.79 -10.31
C ASP A 286 7.62 -15.64 -8.85
N GLN A 287 6.66 -15.45 -7.93
CA GLN A 287 6.92 -15.48 -6.48
C GLN A 287 7.50 -16.84 -6.05
N GLN A 288 6.94 -17.95 -6.55
CA GLN A 288 7.44 -19.32 -6.25
C GLN A 288 8.87 -19.52 -6.76
N LYS A 289 9.20 -19.03 -7.97
CA LYS A 289 10.56 -19.10 -8.51
C LYS A 289 11.55 -18.23 -7.72
N THR A 290 11.11 -17.04 -7.31
CA THR A 290 11.92 -16.13 -6.49
C THR A 290 12.21 -16.78 -5.14
N LEU A 291 11.21 -17.37 -4.49
CA LEU A 291 11.38 -18.13 -3.26
C LEU A 291 12.37 -19.28 -3.43
N TYR A 292 12.25 -20.05 -4.52
CA TYR A 292 13.20 -21.13 -4.83
C TYR A 292 14.64 -20.60 -4.95
N LYS A 293 14.83 -19.49 -5.68
CA LYS A 293 16.13 -18.84 -5.84
C LYS A 293 16.72 -18.36 -4.51
N THR A 294 15.88 -17.85 -3.62
CA THR A 294 16.33 -17.37 -2.29
C THR A 294 16.81 -18.51 -1.40
N ILE A 295 16.23 -19.71 -1.54
CA ILE A 295 16.60 -20.91 -0.78
C ILE A 295 17.85 -21.59 -1.37
N GLU A 296 18.12 -21.44 -2.66
CA GLU A 296 19.28 -22.04 -3.36
C GLU A 296 20.59 -21.32 -3.07
#